data_bc79122f57da73a4973909988350ba02
#
_entry.id   bc79122f57da73a4973909988350ba02
#
_cell.length_a   1.000
_cell.length_b   1.000
_cell.length_c   1.000
_cell.angle_alpha   90.00
_cell.angle_beta   90.00
_cell.angle_gamma   90.00
#
_symmetry.space_group_name_H-M   'P 1'
#
loop_
_entity.id
_entity.type
_entity.pdbx_description
1 polymer ?
#
loop_
_entity_poly.entity_id
_entity_poly.type
_entity_poly.pdbx_seq_one_letter_code
_entity_poly.pdbx_strand_id
1 'polypeptide(L)'
;MSTPRPASPRGSSPASRVKAASESVVVTAVRRARGGPGRRRPVFLTRVEAGFPSPASDYVETCLALDDHLIDHEAATYFLRVSGSSMREAGIHDGDLLVVDRAVEPADGHVVVAALDGELTVKRLRVCDGRAVLAPENAEHEPIPIGEQQDLVVWGVVQHAIHEVS
;
A
#
# COMPACT_ATOMS: atom_id res chain seq x y z
N MET A 1 74.39 8.65 14.21
CA MET A 1 73.69 8.31 12.95
C MET A 1 72.30 7.80 13.32
N SER A 2 71.34 8.71 13.33
CA SER A 2 69.93 8.39 13.65
C SER A 2 69.14 8.31 12.36
N THR A 3 68.49 7.19 12.12
CA THR A 3 67.58 6.99 11.03
C THR A 3 66.17 7.50 11.39
N PRO A 4 65.50 8.24 10.55
CA PRO A 4 64.14 8.67 10.83
C PRO A 4 63.12 7.59 10.44
N ARG A 5 62.12 7.43 11.29
CA ARG A 5 60.98 6.54 11.20
C ARG A 5 59.98 7.11 10.19
N PRO A 6 59.40 6.31 9.25
CA PRO A 6 58.36 6.82 8.38
C PRO A 6 57.03 6.96 9.10
N ALA A 7 56.33 8.05 8.79
CA ALA A 7 55.01 8.40 9.30
C ALA A 7 53.92 7.50 8.66
N SER A 8 53.00 7.01 9.50
CA SER A 8 51.80 6.30 9.09
C SER A 8 50.82 7.21 8.36
N PRO A 9 50.16 6.80 7.28
CA PRO A 9 49.09 7.54 6.68
C PRO A 9 47.82 7.40 7.56
N ARG A 10 47.25 8.51 7.90
CA ARG A 10 45.92 8.58 8.55
C ARG A 10 44.87 8.06 7.57
N GLY A 11 44.27 6.93 7.89
CA GLY A 11 43.11 6.43 7.21
C GLY A 11 41.92 7.38 7.40
N SER A 12 41.47 7.97 6.32
CA SER A 12 40.18 8.64 6.25
C SER A 12 39.07 7.59 6.31
N SER A 13 38.34 7.55 7.41
CA SER A 13 37.09 6.82 7.49
C SER A 13 36.11 7.33 6.43
N PRO A 14 35.51 6.45 5.63
CA PRO A 14 34.35 6.86 4.86
C PRO A 14 33.18 7.09 5.82
N ALA A 15 32.75 8.35 5.93
CA ALA A 15 31.49 8.68 6.57
C ALA A 15 30.39 7.86 5.91
N SER A 16 29.86 6.90 6.65
CA SER A 16 28.65 6.18 6.31
C SER A 16 27.53 7.20 6.18
N ARG A 17 27.20 7.55 4.96
CA ARG A 17 25.99 8.30 4.62
C ARG A 17 24.84 7.37 4.97
N VAL A 18 24.27 7.52 6.16
CA VAL A 18 22.99 6.93 6.53
C VAL A 18 21.98 7.54 5.56
N LYS A 19 21.66 6.78 4.53
CA LYS A 19 20.55 7.08 3.64
C LYS A 19 19.31 7.08 4.54
N ALA A 20 18.63 8.21 4.65
CA ALA A 20 17.36 8.28 5.35
C ALA A 20 16.50 7.14 4.81
N ALA A 21 16.02 6.28 5.70
CA ALA A 21 15.11 5.20 5.34
C ALA A 21 13.89 5.87 4.73
N SER A 22 13.68 5.68 3.43
CA SER A 22 12.49 6.16 2.75
C SER A 22 11.29 5.46 3.38
N GLU A 23 10.30 6.24 3.85
CA GLU A 23 9.14 5.73 4.57
C GLU A 23 8.31 4.80 3.68
N SER A 24 8.55 3.50 3.81
CA SER A 24 7.68 2.47 3.22
C SER A 24 6.29 2.55 3.84
N VAL A 25 5.25 2.27 3.04
CA VAL A 25 3.90 2.13 3.60
C VAL A 25 3.88 0.94 4.55
N VAL A 26 3.51 1.18 5.79
CA VAL A 26 3.46 0.20 6.87
C VAL A 26 2.02 0.08 7.36
N VAL A 27 1.61 -1.13 7.70
CA VAL A 27 0.29 -1.40 8.28
C VAL A 27 0.30 -1.03 9.76
N THR A 28 -0.56 -0.08 10.16
CA THR A 28 -0.61 0.43 11.54
C THR A 28 -1.75 -0.16 12.37
N ALA A 29 -2.82 -0.66 11.74
CA ALA A 29 -3.91 -1.33 12.41
C ALA A 29 -4.61 -2.33 11.49
N VAL A 30 -5.09 -3.44 12.04
CA VAL A 30 -5.84 -4.48 11.33
C VAL A 30 -7.18 -4.69 12.03
N ARG A 31 -8.27 -4.66 11.28
CA ARG A 31 -9.61 -5.01 11.78
C ARG A 31 -10.31 -5.91 10.77
N ARG A 32 -10.96 -6.97 11.26
CA ARG A 32 -11.82 -7.81 10.42
C ARG A 32 -13.12 -7.08 10.12
N ALA A 33 -13.60 -7.15 8.88
CA ALA A 33 -14.95 -6.75 8.53
C ALA A 33 -15.95 -7.56 9.37
N ARG A 34 -16.96 -6.89 9.90
CA ARG A 34 -18.08 -7.55 10.59
C ARG A 34 -19.33 -7.20 9.81
N GLY A 35 -19.99 -8.21 9.27
CA GLY A 35 -21.28 -8.06 8.65
C GLY A 35 -22.33 -7.58 9.62
N GLY A 36 -23.26 -6.81 9.11
CA GLY A 36 -24.43 -6.30 9.79
C GLY A 36 -25.35 -5.66 8.75
N PRO A 37 -26.61 -5.33 9.08
CA PRO A 37 -27.49 -4.62 8.15
C PRO A 37 -26.87 -3.26 7.83
N GLY A 38 -26.18 -3.18 6.66
CA GLY A 38 -25.61 -1.95 6.14
C GLY A 38 -26.68 -0.87 5.99
N ARG A 39 -26.38 0.36 6.41
CA ARG A 39 -27.29 1.49 6.16
C ARG A 39 -27.21 1.87 4.69
N ARG A 40 -28.29 1.61 3.95
CA ARG A 40 -28.43 2.06 2.58
C ARG A 40 -28.49 3.57 2.49
N ARG A 41 -27.74 4.16 1.58
CA ARG A 41 -27.71 5.58 1.28
C ARG A 41 -28.13 5.82 -0.16
N PRO A 42 -28.82 6.93 -0.47
CA PRO A 42 -29.17 7.25 -1.84
C PRO A 42 -27.91 7.49 -2.67
N VAL A 43 -27.89 6.95 -3.87
CA VAL A 43 -26.87 7.19 -4.88
C VAL A 43 -27.50 7.90 -6.06
N PHE A 44 -26.91 9.02 -6.45
CA PHE A 44 -27.31 9.77 -7.63
C PHE A 44 -26.60 9.17 -8.84
N LEU A 45 -27.34 8.76 -9.86
CA LEU A 45 -26.77 8.18 -11.09
C LEU A 45 -26.24 9.25 -12.04
N THR A 46 -26.59 10.51 -11.85
CA THR A 46 -26.05 11.61 -12.64
C THR A 46 -24.56 11.77 -12.32
N ARG A 47 -23.73 11.65 -13.34
CA ARG A 47 -22.31 11.95 -13.20
C ARG A 47 -22.11 13.44 -12.93
N VAL A 48 -21.49 13.76 -11.82
CA VAL A 48 -21.05 15.12 -11.51
C VAL A 48 -19.68 15.30 -12.15
N GLU A 49 -19.58 16.18 -13.16
CA GLU A 49 -18.30 16.51 -13.76
C GLU A 49 -17.53 17.45 -12.84
N ALA A 50 -16.31 17.02 -12.46
CA ALA A 50 -15.43 17.88 -11.68
C ALA A 50 -14.96 19.05 -12.55
N GLY A 51 -15.41 20.25 -12.24
CA GLY A 51 -15.03 21.47 -12.95
C GLY A 51 -16.18 22.24 -13.63
N PHE A 52 -17.35 21.64 -13.82
CA PHE A 52 -18.55 22.35 -14.30
C PHE A 52 -19.75 22.08 -13.39
N PRO A 53 -20.54 23.11 -13.06
CA PRO A 53 -21.80 22.90 -12.37
C PRO A 53 -22.75 22.11 -13.27
N SER A 54 -23.12 20.90 -12.83
CA SER A 54 -24.18 20.11 -13.45
C SER A 54 -25.52 20.49 -12.83
N PRO A 55 -26.61 20.60 -13.60
CA PRO A 55 -27.95 20.81 -13.01
C PRO A 55 -28.24 19.63 -12.09
N ALA A 56 -28.62 19.96 -10.86
CA ALA A 56 -29.02 18.96 -9.87
C ALA A 56 -30.32 18.29 -10.36
N SER A 57 -30.18 17.12 -10.94
CA SER A 57 -31.34 16.28 -11.22
C SER A 57 -31.68 15.53 -9.93
N ASP A 58 -32.86 15.72 -9.40
CA ASP A 58 -33.36 15.11 -8.17
C ASP A 58 -33.63 13.58 -8.30
N TYR A 59 -32.95 12.90 -9.20
CA TYR A 59 -33.15 11.47 -9.44
C TYR A 59 -32.25 10.63 -8.57
N VAL A 60 -32.76 10.18 -7.44
CA VAL A 60 -32.21 9.05 -6.68
C VAL A 60 -32.70 7.77 -7.38
N GLU A 61 -31.85 7.09 -8.12
CA GLU A 61 -32.26 5.88 -8.84
C GLU A 61 -32.02 4.59 -8.03
N THR A 62 -31.16 4.62 -7.03
CA THR A 62 -30.88 3.44 -6.20
C THR A 62 -30.40 3.82 -4.79
N CYS A 63 -30.40 2.82 -3.90
CA CYS A 63 -29.80 2.93 -2.57
C CYS A 63 -28.65 1.95 -2.47
N LEU A 64 -27.49 2.44 -2.07
CA LEU A 64 -26.26 1.68 -1.87
C LEU A 64 -26.00 1.44 -0.38
N ALA A 65 -25.70 0.21 0.00
CA ALA A 65 -24.99 -0.11 1.22
C ALA A 65 -23.50 -0.23 0.89
N LEU A 66 -22.64 0.53 1.54
CA LEU A 66 -21.20 0.51 1.22
C LEU A 66 -20.59 -0.86 1.47
N ASP A 67 -21.05 -1.58 2.49
CA ASP A 67 -20.59 -2.93 2.77
C ASP A 67 -20.83 -3.88 1.59
N ASP A 68 -22.07 -3.84 1.01
CA ASP A 68 -22.44 -4.65 -0.15
C ASP A 68 -21.62 -4.27 -1.42
N HIS A 69 -21.08 -3.06 -1.46
CA HIS A 69 -20.33 -2.54 -2.61
C HIS A 69 -18.82 -2.78 -2.52
N LEU A 70 -18.28 -2.78 -1.30
CA LEU A 70 -16.83 -2.82 -1.07
C LEU A 70 -16.34 -4.20 -0.61
N ILE A 71 -17.24 -5.12 -0.22
CA ILE A 71 -16.91 -6.38 0.42
C ILE A 71 -17.52 -7.55 -0.34
N ASP A 72 -16.71 -8.25 -1.12
CA ASP A 72 -17.15 -9.45 -1.84
C ASP A 72 -17.11 -10.71 -0.94
N HIS A 73 -16.10 -10.81 -0.06
CA HIS A 73 -15.87 -11.95 0.81
C HIS A 73 -15.80 -11.51 2.28
N GLU A 74 -16.96 -11.35 2.92
CA GLU A 74 -17.06 -10.84 4.30
C GLU A 74 -16.14 -11.59 5.29
N ALA A 75 -16.10 -12.92 5.21
CA ALA A 75 -15.29 -13.75 6.10
C ALA A 75 -13.78 -13.58 5.91
N ALA A 76 -13.36 -13.12 4.73
CA ALA A 76 -11.97 -12.96 4.33
C ALA A 76 -11.53 -11.49 4.21
N THR A 77 -12.45 -10.53 4.37
CA THR A 77 -12.16 -9.10 4.25
C THR A 77 -11.71 -8.51 5.58
N TYR A 78 -10.67 -7.70 5.49
CA TYR A 78 -10.08 -6.96 6.60
C TYR A 78 -9.89 -5.50 6.24
N PHE A 79 -9.94 -4.65 7.24
CA PHE A 79 -9.62 -3.24 7.14
C PHE A 79 -8.26 -2.98 7.76
N LEU A 80 -7.36 -2.33 7.01
CA LEU A 80 -6.02 -2.01 7.43
C LEU A 80 -5.79 -0.51 7.32
N ARG A 81 -5.32 0.12 8.39
CA ARG A 81 -4.84 1.50 8.32
C ARG A 81 -3.36 1.48 7.99
N VAL A 82 -2.96 2.35 7.06
CA VAL A 82 -1.59 2.42 6.58
C VAL A 82 -0.96 3.77 6.90
N SER A 83 0.37 3.79 6.93
CA SER A 83 1.16 5.01 7.00
C SER A 83 2.32 4.93 6.02
N GLY A 84 2.79 6.08 5.56
CA GLY A 84 3.90 6.22 4.62
C GLY A 84 3.47 6.58 3.20
N SER A 85 4.46 6.76 2.31
CA SER A 85 4.26 7.38 1.01
C SER A 85 4.57 6.47 -0.19
N SER A 86 5.05 5.24 0.02
CA SER A 86 5.57 4.40 -1.06
C SER A 86 4.55 3.95 -2.11
N MET A 87 3.25 4.20 -1.88
CA MET A 87 2.16 3.82 -2.79
C MET A 87 1.32 5.03 -3.24
N ARG A 88 1.87 6.24 -3.13
CA ARG A 88 1.15 7.50 -3.42
C ARG A 88 0.67 7.59 -4.88
N GLU A 89 1.46 7.12 -5.83
CA GLU A 89 1.09 7.13 -7.26
C GLU A 89 0.04 6.07 -7.60
N ALA A 90 -0.19 5.10 -6.71
CA ALA A 90 -1.32 4.17 -6.78
C ALA A 90 -2.59 4.74 -6.12
N GLY A 91 -2.56 5.99 -5.64
CA GLY A 91 -3.69 6.61 -4.94
C GLY A 91 -3.86 6.15 -3.49
N ILE A 92 -2.82 5.59 -2.87
CA ILE A 92 -2.80 5.20 -1.46
C ILE A 92 -1.92 6.19 -0.70
N HIS A 93 -2.52 6.89 0.26
CA HIS A 93 -1.90 7.96 1.02
C HIS A 93 -1.71 7.59 2.48
N ASP A 94 -0.87 8.36 3.16
CA ASP A 94 -0.68 8.25 4.60
C ASP A 94 -2.01 8.40 5.35
N GLY A 95 -2.29 7.47 6.27
CA GLY A 95 -3.52 7.44 7.05
C GLY A 95 -4.72 6.75 6.40
N ASP A 96 -4.61 6.33 5.15
CA ASP A 96 -5.71 5.65 4.43
C ASP A 96 -6.16 4.36 5.11
N LEU A 97 -7.45 4.06 4.92
CA LEU A 97 -8.04 2.78 5.28
C LEU A 97 -8.14 1.89 4.04
N LEU A 98 -7.42 0.78 4.04
CA LEU A 98 -7.49 -0.22 2.96
C LEU A 98 -8.54 -1.28 3.26
N VAL A 99 -9.29 -1.67 2.23
CA VAL A 99 -10.12 -2.86 2.20
C VAL A 99 -9.30 -3.97 1.56
N VAL A 100 -9.00 -5.02 2.30
CA VAL A 100 -8.11 -6.10 1.89
C VAL A 100 -8.83 -7.43 1.94
N ASP A 101 -8.80 -8.13 0.84
CA ASP A 101 -9.43 -9.46 0.70
C ASP A 101 -8.36 -10.55 0.66
N ARG A 102 -8.51 -11.54 1.53
CA ARG A 102 -7.62 -12.70 1.63
C ARG A 102 -8.09 -13.89 0.79
N ALA A 103 -9.32 -13.86 0.28
CA ALA A 103 -9.84 -14.90 -0.60
C ALA A 103 -9.41 -14.69 -2.06
N VAL A 104 -9.01 -13.47 -2.41
CA VAL A 104 -8.51 -13.16 -3.75
C VAL A 104 -7.09 -13.69 -3.91
N GLU A 105 -6.86 -14.49 -4.95
CA GLU A 105 -5.53 -14.99 -5.28
C GLU A 105 -4.64 -13.87 -5.82
N PRO A 106 -3.45 -13.65 -5.24
CA PRO A 106 -2.54 -12.62 -5.71
C PRO A 106 -2.05 -12.91 -7.13
N ALA A 107 -2.05 -11.88 -7.98
CA ALA A 107 -1.56 -11.96 -9.35
C ALA A 107 -0.67 -10.76 -9.68
N ASP A 108 0.07 -10.85 -10.79
CA ASP A 108 0.86 -9.74 -11.31
C ASP A 108 -0.01 -8.49 -11.48
N GLY A 109 0.49 -7.35 -11.01
CA GLY A 109 -0.21 -6.08 -11.03
C GLY A 109 -1.12 -5.80 -9.83
N HIS A 110 -1.44 -6.78 -8.98
CA HIS A 110 -2.21 -6.52 -7.77
C HIS A 110 -1.43 -5.70 -6.75
N VAL A 111 -2.09 -4.79 -6.07
CA VAL A 111 -1.57 -4.19 -4.83
C VAL A 111 -1.85 -5.18 -3.70
N VAL A 112 -0.80 -5.56 -3.00
CA VAL A 112 -0.87 -6.58 -1.96
C VAL A 112 -0.38 -6.06 -0.61
N VAL A 113 -0.94 -6.59 0.45
CA VAL A 113 -0.34 -6.56 1.77
C VAL A 113 0.53 -7.80 1.88
N ALA A 114 1.82 -7.61 2.09
CA ALA A 114 2.79 -8.69 2.16
C ALA A 114 3.57 -8.63 3.47
N ALA A 115 3.86 -9.79 4.04
CA ALA A 115 4.87 -9.95 5.08
C ALA A 115 6.18 -10.35 4.40
N LEU A 116 7.20 -9.55 4.57
CA LEU A 116 8.56 -9.83 4.12
C LEU A 116 9.46 -9.89 5.36
N ASP A 117 10.05 -11.05 5.62
CA ASP A 117 10.88 -11.29 6.79
C ASP A 117 10.17 -10.90 8.12
N GLY A 118 8.84 -11.07 8.16
CA GLY A 118 8.00 -10.77 9.32
C GLY A 118 7.45 -9.34 9.40
N GLU A 119 7.85 -8.44 8.52
CA GLU A 119 7.35 -7.07 8.47
C GLU A 119 6.26 -6.89 7.43
N LEU A 120 5.10 -6.32 7.84
CA LEU A 120 4.00 -6.03 6.92
C LEU A 120 4.27 -4.76 6.11
N THR A 121 4.10 -4.87 4.80
CA THR A 121 4.21 -3.76 3.86
C THR A 121 3.10 -3.80 2.81
N VAL A 122 2.85 -2.66 2.16
CA VAL A 122 1.92 -2.57 1.02
C VAL A 122 2.72 -2.20 -0.21
N LYS A 123 2.64 -3.04 -1.25
CA LYS A 123 3.37 -2.86 -2.51
C LYS A 123 2.56 -3.42 -3.67
N ARG A 124 2.93 -3.05 -4.90
CA ARG A 124 2.43 -3.73 -6.09
C ARG A 124 3.24 -4.99 -6.33
N LEU A 125 2.56 -6.11 -6.40
CA LEU A 125 3.17 -7.38 -6.79
C LEU A 125 3.48 -7.34 -8.29
N ARG A 126 4.71 -7.65 -8.65
CA ARG A 126 5.14 -7.86 -10.03
C ARG A 126 5.79 -9.24 -10.14
N VAL A 127 5.54 -9.89 -11.25
CA VAL A 127 6.17 -11.17 -11.58
C VAL A 127 7.02 -10.97 -12.84
N CYS A 128 8.34 -10.95 -12.66
CA CYS A 128 9.30 -10.77 -13.74
C CYS A 128 10.14 -12.04 -13.86
N ASP A 129 10.11 -12.71 -15.00
CA ASP A 129 10.85 -13.96 -15.27
C ASP A 129 10.63 -15.05 -14.20
N GLY A 130 9.38 -15.17 -13.73
CA GLY A 130 8.99 -16.13 -12.70
C GLY A 130 9.43 -15.76 -11.28
N ARG A 131 9.97 -14.55 -11.07
CA ARG A 131 10.37 -14.04 -9.76
C ARG A 131 9.43 -12.94 -9.29
N ALA A 132 9.07 -12.99 -8.03
CA ALA A 132 8.27 -11.94 -7.41
C ALA A 132 9.13 -10.70 -7.12
N VAL A 133 8.54 -9.53 -7.36
CA VAL A 133 9.11 -8.22 -7.01
C VAL A 133 8.01 -7.43 -6.32
N LEU A 134 8.30 -6.85 -5.18
CA LEU A 134 7.42 -5.90 -4.50
C LEU A 134 7.78 -4.48 -4.95
N ALA A 135 6.99 -3.93 -5.87
CA ALA A 135 7.24 -2.62 -6.46
C ALA A 135 6.50 -1.51 -5.69
N PRO A 136 7.18 -0.42 -5.32
CA PRO A 136 6.51 0.79 -4.85
C PRO A 136 5.84 1.50 -6.02
N GLU A 137 4.85 2.32 -5.72
CA GLU A 137 4.23 3.28 -6.64
C GLU A 137 4.57 4.70 -6.16
N ASN A 138 5.86 4.97 -6.10
CA ASN A 138 6.47 6.26 -5.81
C ASN A 138 7.94 6.20 -6.23
N ALA A 139 8.37 7.13 -7.07
CA ALA A 139 9.72 7.19 -7.65
C ALA A 139 10.84 7.39 -6.61
N GLU A 140 10.51 7.80 -5.39
CA GLU A 140 11.48 7.98 -4.30
C GLU A 140 11.88 6.65 -3.63
N HIS A 141 11.18 5.55 -3.96
CA HIS A 141 11.38 4.22 -3.38
C HIS A 141 11.88 3.25 -4.42
N GLU A 142 12.67 2.27 -4.00
CA GLU A 142 13.20 1.23 -4.88
C GLU A 142 12.35 -0.05 -4.79
N PRO A 143 12.17 -0.79 -5.91
CA PRO A 143 11.57 -2.11 -5.88
C PRO A 143 12.38 -3.09 -5.03
N ILE A 144 11.69 -4.00 -4.37
CA ILE A 144 12.27 -5.05 -3.54
C ILE A 144 12.18 -6.38 -4.31
N PRO A 145 13.26 -6.83 -4.97
CA PRO A 145 13.29 -8.15 -5.58
C PRO A 145 13.31 -9.22 -4.49
N ILE A 146 12.45 -10.22 -4.63
CA ILE A 146 12.37 -11.31 -3.65
C ILE A 146 13.37 -12.39 -4.01
N GLY A 147 14.35 -12.60 -3.13
CA GLY A 147 15.36 -13.64 -3.25
C GLY A 147 14.86 -15.00 -2.74
N GLU A 148 15.57 -16.09 -3.11
CA GLU A 148 15.21 -17.47 -2.73
C GLU A 148 15.25 -17.73 -1.21
N GLN A 149 15.96 -16.90 -0.45
CA GLN A 149 16.09 -17.03 1.01
C GLN A 149 15.18 -16.10 1.80
N GLN A 150 14.37 -15.28 1.13
CA GLN A 150 13.45 -14.35 1.78
C GLN A 150 12.08 -14.99 1.96
N ASP A 151 11.52 -14.85 3.15
CA ASP A 151 10.19 -15.33 3.47
C ASP A 151 9.15 -14.28 3.07
N LEU A 152 8.61 -14.44 1.87
CA LEU A 152 7.50 -13.62 1.38
C LEU A 152 6.19 -14.35 1.58
N VAL A 153 5.31 -13.78 2.39
CA VAL A 153 3.92 -14.22 2.53
C VAL A 153 3.00 -13.10 2.08
N VAL A 154 2.23 -13.32 1.00
CA VAL A 154 1.17 -12.40 0.63
C VAL A 154 -0.01 -12.63 1.58
N TRP A 155 -0.32 -11.60 2.37
CA TRP A 155 -1.35 -11.66 3.39
C TRP A 155 -2.76 -11.40 2.83
N GLY A 156 -2.88 -10.61 1.76
CA GLY A 156 -4.12 -10.35 1.04
C GLY A 156 -3.97 -9.31 -0.07
N VAL A 157 -5.00 -9.19 -0.89
CA VAL A 157 -5.05 -8.26 -2.02
C VAL A 157 -5.87 -7.04 -1.65
N VAL A 158 -5.32 -5.85 -1.92
CA VAL A 158 -6.02 -4.57 -1.68
C VAL A 158 -7.06 -4.37 -2.77
N GLN A 159 -8.33 -4.25 -2.38
CA GLN A 159 -9.45 -4.00 -3.27
C GLN A 159 -9.78 -2.51 -3.37
N HIS A 160 -9.77 -1.81 -2.23
CA HIS A 160 -10.10 -0.39 -2.18
C HIS A 160 -9.17 0.35 -1.21
N ALA A 161 -8.94 1.63 -1.49
CA ALA A 161 -8.35 2.58 -0.57
C ALA A 161 -9.39 3.67 -0.27
N ILE A 162 -9.60 3.96 1.00
CA ILE A 162 -10.53 4.98 1.48
C ILE A 162 -9.70 6.02 2.22
N HIS A 163 -9.62 7.22 1.66
CA HIS A 163 -8.98 8.35 2.32
C HIS A 163 -9.99 9.43 2.70
N GLU A 164 -9.68 10.15 3.74
CA GLU A 164 -10.48 11.26 4.22
C GLU A 164 -10.08 12.53 3.47
N VAL A 165 -11.04 13.18 2.83
CA VAL A 165 -10.83 14.46 2.15
C VAL A 165 -11.19 15.56 3.13
N SER A 166 -10.18 16.27 3.61
CA SER A 166 -10.33 17.41 4.55
C SER A 166 -10.25 18.76 3.83
#